data_4faad31ab1b18794dc433bb55808f313
#
_entry.id   4faad31ab1b18794dc433bb55808f313
#
_cell.length_a   1.000
_cell.length_b   1.000
_cell.length_c   1.000
_cell.angle_alpha   90.00
_cell.angle_beta   90.00
_cell.angle_gamma   90.00
#
_symmetry.space_group_name_H-M   'P 1'
#
loop_
_entity.id
_entity.type
_entity.pdbx_description
1 polymer ?
#
loop_
_entity_poly.entity_id
_entity_poly.type
_entity_poly.pdbx_seq_one_letter_code
_entity_poly.pdbx_strand_id
1 'polypeptide(L)'
;MMDPSSVQVVIYHANCNDGFGAAYSAWKLLGNRAEYHAASHGSPPPDVAGKKVVILDFSYNNATTKALIEQAEELWVIDHHKSNMVELHDISNTHFDMTKSGAMLAWEFFHPGKEAPKF
;
A
#
# COMPACT_ATOMS: atom_id res chain seq x y z
N MET A 1 -10.72 6.48 -4.54
CA MET A 1 -9.33 6.35 -4.06
C MET A 1 -8.57 7.61 -4.41
N MET A 2 -7.48 7.93 -3.70
CA MET A 2 -6.75 9.17 -3.94
C MET A 2 -6.02 9.20 -5.30
N ASP A 3 -5.61 10.39 -5.74
CA ASP A 3 -4.76 10.56 -6.90
C ASP A 3 -3.39 9.89 -6.64
N PRO A 4 -2.96 8.95 -7.49
CA PRO A 4 -1.68 8.28 -7.30
C PRO A 4 -0.48 9.23 -7.19
N SER A 5 -0.48 10.32 -7.95
CA SER A 5 0.63 11.29 -7.94
C SER A 5 0.71 12.09 -6.64
N SER A 6 -0.33 12.08 -5.81
CA SER A 6 -0.38 12.80 -4.54
C SER A 6 0.18 12.00 -3.37
N VAL A 7 0.50 10.73 -3.55
CA VAL A 7 1.00 9.85 -2.48
C VAL A 7 2.34 10.35 -1.98
N GLN A 8 2.47 10.45 -0.67
CA GLN A 8 3.66 10.96 0.03
C GLN A 8 4.42 9.88 0.79
N VAL A 9 3.73 8.81 1.20
CA VAL A 9 4.33 7.70 1.96
C VAL A 9 3.85 6.39 1.36
N VAL A 10 4.80 5.52 1.06
CA VAL A 10 4.56 4.17 0.55
C VAL A 10 5.09 3.17 1.57
N ILE A 11 4.19 2.36 2.12
CA ILE A 11 4.55 1.25 3.01
C ILE A 11 4.35 -0.03 2.22
N TYR A 12 5.33 -0.91 2.20
CA TYR A 12 5.27 -2.13 1.40
C TYR A 12 5.85 -3.32 2.15
N HIS A 13 5.46 -4.53 1.75
CA HIS A 13 5.90 -5.76 2.41
C HIS A 13 7.41 -5.98 2.23
N ALA A 14 8.14 -6.08 3.34
CA ALA A 14 9.59 -6.29 3.35
C ALA A 14 9.96 -7.72 2.93
N ASN A 15 11.18 -7.88 2.40
CA ASN A 15 11.80 -9.18 2.11
C ASN A 15 10.94 -10.10 1.23
N CYS A 16 10.22 -9.51 0.27
CA CYS A 16 9.28 -10.22 -0.59
C CYS A 16 9.38 -9.63 -1.99
N ASN A 17 9.51 -10.49 -3.01
CA ASN A 17 9.59 -10.03 -4.40
C ASN A 17 8.34 -9.26 -4.81
N ASP A 18 7.18 -9.68 -4.33
CA ASP A 18 5.91 -9.04 -4.63
C ASP A 18 5.84 -7.65 -3.99
N GLY A 19 6.27 -7.53 -2.73
CA GLY A 19 6.36 -6.24 -2.05
C GLY A 19 7.35 -5.30 -2.72
N PHE A 20 8.49 -5.81 -3.15
CA PHE A 20 9.47 -5.01 -3.89
C PHE A 20 8.90 -4.53 -5.23
N GLY A 21 8.21 -5.40 -5.97
CA GLY A 21 7.54 -5.02 -7.23
C GLY A 21 6.48 -3.94 -7.02
N ALA A 22 5.74 -4.01 -5.90
CA ALA A 22 4.77 -2.98 -5.55
C ALA A 22 5.45 -1.63 -5.27
N ALA A 23 6.54 -1.63 -4.50
CA ALA A 23 7.32 -0.43 -4.23
C ALA A 23 7.91 0.16 -5.52
N TYR A 24 8.41 -0.69 -6.41
CA TYR A 24 8.93 -0.28 -7.72
C TYR A 24 7.83 0.42 -8.55
N SER A 25 6.62 -0.12 -8.54
CA SER A 25 5.49 0.48 -9.27
C SER A 25 5.20 1.89 -8.79
N ALA A 26 5.25 2.12 -7.48
CA ALA A 26 5.10 3.44 -6.89
C ALA A 26 6.27 4.36 -7.28
N TRP A 27 7.48 3.85 -7.18
CA TRP A 27 8.69 4.62 -7.46
C TRP A 27 8.76 5.07 -8.93
N LYS A 28 8.27 4.27 -9.86
CA LYS A 28 8.21 4.62 -11.28
C LYS A 28 7.41 5.90 -11.52
N LEU A 29 6.42 6.18 -10.71
CA LEU A 29 5.64 7.42 -10.80
C LEU A 29 6.20 8.52 -9.89
N LEU A 30 6.48 8.16 -8.63
CA LEU A 30 6.75 9.14 -7.57
C LEU A 30 8.23 9.48 -7.42
N GLY A 31 9.13 8.56 -7.78
CA GLY A 31 10.56 8.75 -7.57
C GLY A 31 10.87 9.11 -6.12
N ASN A 32 11.72 10.08 -5.92
CA ASN A 32 12.15 10.52 -4.59
C ASN A 32 11.19 11.51 -3.93
N ARG A 33 10.01 11.77 -4.53
CA ARG A 33 9.00 12.64 -3.94
C ARG A 33 8.24 11.96 -2.80
N ALA A 34 8.34 10.66 -2.68
CA ALA A 34 7.69 9.89 -1.61
C ALA A 34 8.72 9.24 -0.70
N GLU A 35 8.30 8.93 0.52
CA GLU A 35 9.05 8.08 1.46
C GLU A 35 8.63 6.63 1.25
N TYR A 36 9.58 5.70 1.36
CA TYR A 36 9.34 4.25 1.18
C TYR A 36 9.76 3.52 2.45
N HIS A 37 8.83 2.75 3.03
CA HIS A 37 9.06 2.01 4.27
C HIS A 37 8.74 0.54 4.07
N ALA A 38 9.75 -0.31 4.21
CA ALA A 38 9.57 -1.76 4.21
C ALA A 38 8.98 -2.18 5.56
N ALA A 39 7.88 -2.92 5.52
CA ALA A 39 7.17 -3.36 6.71
C ALA A 39 7.18 -4.87 6.85
N SER A 40 7.22 -5.35 8.08
CA SER A 40 7.06 -6.75 8.41
C SER A 40 6.13 -6.91 9.59
N HIS A 41 5.56 -8.12 9.74
CA HIS A 41 4.65 -8.39 10.85
C HIS A 41 5.35 -8.17 12.18
N GLY A 42 4.70 -7.41 13.08
CA GLY A 42 5.26 -7.07 14.39
C GLY A 42 6.14 -5.84 14.41
N SER A 43 6.51 -5.27 13.25
CA SER A 43 7.26 -4.01 13.24
C SER A 43 6.32 -2.82 13.44
N PRO A 44 6.79 -1.76 14.14
CA PRO A 44 5.96 -0.57 14.30
C PRO A 44 5.82 0.17 12.97
N PRO A 45 4.65 0.79 12.69
CA PRO A 45 4.48 1.59 11.48
C PRO A 45 5.28 2.89 11.57
N PRO A 46 5.63 3.48 10.40
CA PRO A 46 6.26 4.80 10.38
C PRO A 46 5.27 5.90 10.77
N ASP A 47 5.79 7.09 11.03
CA ASP A 47 4.96 8.27 11.26
C ASP A 47 4.27 8.68 9.95
N VAL A 48 2.93 8.76 9.99
CA VAL A 48 2.11 9.12 8.83
C VAL A 48 1.29 10.39 9.05
N ALA A 49 1.55 11.11 10.12
CA ALA A 49 0.73 12.26 10.53
C ALA A 49 0.61 13.31 9.42
N GLY A 50 -0.63 13.60 9.01
CA GLY A 50 -0.93 14.63 8.01
C GLY A 50 -0.52 14.28 6.59
N LYS A 51 -0.18 13.03 6.30
CA LYS A 51 0.34 12.62 4.98
C LYS A 51 -0.64 11.75 4.23
N LYS A 52 -0.50 11.71 2.90
CA LYS A 52 -1.24 10.80 2.02
C LYS A 52 -0.43 9.52 1.85
N VAL A 53 -1.02 8.39 2.25
CA VAL A 53 -0.33 7.12 2.47
C VAL A 53 -0.99 5.99 1.70
N VAL A 54 -0.18 5.11 1.11
CA VAL A 54 -0.64 3.80 0.64
C VAL A 54 0.17 2.70 1.30
N ILE A 55 -0.51 1.60 1.62
CA ILE A 55 0.11 0.38 2.12
C ILE A 55 -0.09 -0.68 1.04
N LEU A 56 1.00 -1.22 0.52
CA LEU A 56 1.01 -2.10 -0.65
C LEU A 56 1.47 -3.50 -0.26
N ASP A 57 0.73 -4.53 -0.67
CA ASP A 57 1.08 -5.94 -0.46
C ASP A 57 1.30 -6.30 1.01
N PHE A 58 0.67 -5.53 1.89
CA PHE A 58 0.83 -5.67 3.34
C PHE A 58 -0.38 -5.06 4.04
N SER A 59 -0.67 -5.54 5.24
CA SER A 59 -1.68 -4.92 6.11
C SER A 59 -1.24 -5.03 7.55
N TYR A 60 -1.41 -3.95 8.31
CA TYR A 60 -1.38 -4.00 9.77
C TYR A 60 -2.70 -4.57 10.28
N ASN A 61 -2.78 -4.90 11.57
CA ASN A 61 -4.03 -5.35 12.15
C ASN A 61 -5.09 -4.22 12.14
N ASN A 62 -6.31 -4.58 12.46
CA ASN A 62 -7.46 -3.66 12.42
C ASN A 62 -7.22 -2.40 13.27
N ALA A 63 -6.82 -2.58 14.54
CA ALA A 63 -6.64 -1.46 15.46
C ALA A 63 -5.52 -0.51 15.00
N THR A 64 -4.39 -1.05 14.54
CA THR A 64 -3.28 -0.26 14.02
C THR A 64 -3.69 0.50 12.76
N THR A 65 -4.40 -0.17 11.85
CA THR A 65 -4.86 0.46 10.61
C THR A 65 -5.81 1.63 10.89
N LYS A 66 -6.74 1.45 11.82
CA LYS A 66 -7.66 2.54 12.22
C LYS A 66 -6.89 3.72 12.80
N ALA A 67 -5.90 3.48 13.65
CA ALA A 67 -5.08 4.53 14.23
C ALA A 67 -4.29 5.29 13.15
N LEU A 68 -3.73 4.58 12.17
CA LEU A 68 -3.02 5.21 11.06
C LEU A 68 -3.95 6.08 10.20
N ILE A 69 -5.17 5.59 9.93
CA ILE A 69 -6.15 6.37 9.17
C ILE A 69 -6.51 7.67 9.88
N GLU A 70 -6.63 7.65 11.21
CA GLU A 70 -6.90 8.87 11.99
C GLU A 70 -5.75 9.87 11.92
N GLN A 71 -4.50 9.40 11.89
CA GLN A 71 -3.32 10.25 11.86
C GLN A 71 -3.03 10.81 10.48
N ALA A 72 -3.24 10.02 9.43
CA ALA A 72 -2.95 10.40 8.06
C ALA A 72 -3.98 11.41 7.53
N GLU A 73 -3.58 12.18 6.52
CA GLU A 73 -4.55 12.97 5.77
C GLU A 73 -5.49 12.06 4.99
N GLU A 74 -4.93 11.04 4.35
CA GLU A 74 -5.67 9.98 3.67
C GLU A 74 -4.79 8.74 3.60
N LEU A 75 -5.36 7.55 3.83
CA LEU A 75 -4.62 6.29 3.79
C LEU A 75 -5.47 5.21 3.14
N TRP A 76 -4.85 4.45 2.24
CA TRP A 76 -5.47 3.31 1.58
C TRP A 76 -4.60 2.07 1.70
N VAL A 77 -5.24 0.92 1.89
CA VAL A 77 -4.58 -0.40 1.88
C VAL A 77 -4.91 -1.07 0.55
N ILE A 78 -3.88 -1.49 -0.18
CA ILE A 78 -4.01 -2.19 -1.45
C ILE A 78 -3.28 -3.53 -1.30
N ASP A 79 -4.03 -4.61 -1.18
CA ASP A 79 -3.49 -5.90 -0.79
C ASP A 79 -4.24 -7.05 -1.47
N HIS A 80 -3.72 -8.27 -1.38
CA HIS A 80 -4.31 -9.45 -2.01
C HIS A 80 -4.36 -10.66 -1.07
N HIS A 81 -4.14 -10.47 0.23
CA HIS A 81 -4.17 -11.56 1.20
C HIS A 81 -5.56 -11.66 1.82
N LYS A 82 -6.21 -12.82 1.66
CA LYS A 82 -7.59 -13.03 2.14
C LYS A 82 -7.72 -12.81 3.64
N SER A 83 -6.74 -13.26 4.43
CA SER A 83 -6.77 -13.08 5.89
C SER A 83 -6.78 -11.59 6.27
N ASN A 84 -6.03 -10.76 5.53
CA ASN A 84 -6.02 -9.32 5.75
C ASN A 84 -7.35 -8.68 5.34
N MET A 85 -7.97 -9.17 4.28
CA MET A 85 -9.29 -8.69 3.87
C MET A 85 -10.32 -8.96 4.98
N VAL A 86 -10.27 -10.13 5.60
CA VAL A 86 -11.17 -10.47 6.71
C VAL A 86 -10.87 -9.59 7.93
N GLU A 87 -9.62 -9.41 8.27
CA GLU A 87 -9.19 -8.58 9.40
C GLU A 87 -9.65 -7.13 9.27
N LEU A 88 -9.64 -6.60 8.05
CA LEU A 88 -9.97 -5.20 7.76
C LEU A 88 -11.37 -5.01 7.16
N HIS A 89 -12.28 -5.99 7.34
CA HIS A 89 -13.59 -6.00 6.67
C HIS A 89 -14.46 -4.77 6.95
N ASP A 90 -14.28 -4.13 8.09
CA ASP A 90 -15.04 -2.95 8.49
C ASP A 90 -14.36 -1.62 8.15
N ILE A 91 -13.23 -1.68 7.46
CA ILE A 91 -12.50 -0.47 7.02
C ILE A 91 -12.75 -0.25 5.53
N SER A 92 -13.34 0.88 5.19
CA SER A 92 -13.73 1.18 3.80
C SER A 92 -12.54 1.54 2.91
N ASN A 93 -11.45 2.09 3.47
CA ASN A 93 -10.28 2.54 2.70
C ASN A 93 -9.36 1.38 2.36
N THR A 94 -9.91 0.34 1.75
CA THR A 94 -9.17 -0.86 1.35
C THR A 94 -9.53 -1.26 -0.07
N HIS A 95 -8.55 -1.82 -0.78
CA HIS A 95 -8.77 -2.45 -2.07
C HIS A 95 -8.10 -3.82 -2.05
N PHE A 96 -8.90 -4.87 -2.01
CA PHE A 96 -8.43 -6.26 -1.99
C PHE A 96 -8.84 -6.98 -3.26
N ASP A 97 -7.89 -7.64 -3.93
CA ASP A 97 -8.16 -8.49 -5.07
C ASP A 97 -7.20 -9.69 -5.02
N MET A 98 -7.72 -10.83 -4.61
CA MET A 98 -6.94 -12.06 -4.46
C MET A 98 -6.60 -12.74 -5.79
N THR A 99 -7.10 -12.21 -6.92
CA THR A 99 -6.77 -12.76 -8.25
C THR A 99 -5.51 -12.15 -8.86
N LYS A 100 -4.92 -11.15 -8.20
CA LYS A 100 -3.74 -10.42 -8.69
C LYS A 100 -2.64 -10.41 -7.64
N SER A 101 -1.39 -10.28 -8.09
CA SER A 101 -0.27 -10.08 -7.18
C SER A 101 -0.30 -8.67 -6.59
N GLY A 102 0.39 -8.48 -5.47
CA GLY A 102 0.53 -7.15 -4.87
C GLY A 102 1.24 -6.17 -5.79
N ALA A 103 2.24 -6.65 -6.53
CA ALA A 103 2.94 -5.82 -7.52
C ALA A 103 2.00 -5.36 -8.64
N MET A 104 1.14 -6.26 -9.14
CA MET A 104 0.19 -5.91 -10.21
C MET A 104 -0.87 -4.92 -9.71
N LEU A 105 -1.40 -5.13 -8.52
CA LEU A 105 -2.36 -4.19 -7.92
C LEU A 105 -1.76 -2.79 -7.77
N ALA A 106 -0.52 -2.70 -7.31
CA ALA A 106 0.19 -1.44 -7.20
C ALA A 106 0.40 -0.78 -8.56
N TRP A 107 0.80 -1.59 -9.55
CA TRP A 107 0.98 -1.07 -10.91
C TRP A 107 -0.31 -0.47 -11.45
N GLU A 108 -1.43 -1.18 -11.30
CA GLU A 108 -2.72 -0.70 -11.79
C GLU A 108 -3.17 0.60 -11.10
N PHE A 109 -2.84 0.75 -9.82
CA PHE A 109 -3.14 1.97 -9.10
C PHE A 109 -2.29 3.14 -9.60
N PHE A 110 -0.97 2.95 -9.74
CA PHE A 110 -0.05 4.03 -10.11
C PHE A 110 0.01 4.31 -11.62
N HIS A 111 -0.30 3.32 -12.45
CA HIS A 111 -0.19 3.41 -13.91
C HIS A 111 -1.43 2.87 -14.61
N PRO A 112 -2.62 3.42 -14.34
CA PRO A 112 -3.86 2.88 -14.90
C PRO A 112 -3.82 2.89 -16.43
N GLY A 113 -4.23 1.77 -17.04
CA GLY A 113 -4.28 1.62 -18.49
C GLY A 113 -2.93 1.38 -19.16
N LYS A 114 -1.84 1.28 -18.40
CA LYS A 114 -0.50 1.01 -18.97
C LYS A 114 -0.11 -0.44 -18.76
N GLU A 115 0.58 -1.00 -19.75
CA GLU A 115 1.09 -2.36 -19.67
C GLU A 115 2.11 -2.49 -18.56
N ALA A 116 1.95 -3.52 -17.70
CA ALA A 116 2.86 -3.75 -16.60
C ALA A 116 4.15 -4.40 -17.08
N PRO A 117 5.29 -4.09 -16.40
CA PRO A 117 6.51 -4.87 -16.61
C PRO A 117 6.29 -6.32 -16.15
N LYS A 118 7.21 -7.19 -16.53
CA LYS A 118 7.21 -8.56 -15.98
C LYS A 118 7.74 -8.52 -14.55
N PHE A 119 6.91 -8.93 -13.65
CA PHE A 119 7.27 -9.05 -12.24
C PHE A 119 7.72 -10.45 -11.87
#